data_1fd6a814c45914bf610ffa4c79aa49b3
#
_entry.id   1fd6a814c45914bf610ffa4c79aa49b3
#
_cell.length_a   1.000
_cell.length_b   1.000
_cell.length_c   1.000
_cell.angle_alpha   90.00
_cell.angle_beta   90.00
_cell.angle_gamma   90.00
#
_symmetry.space_group_name_H-M   'P 1'
#
loop_
_entity.id
_entity.type
_entity.pdbx_description
1 polymer ?
#
loop_
_entity_poly.entity_id
_entity_poly.type
_entity_poly.pdbx_seq_one_letter_code
_entity_poly.pdbx_strand_id
1 'polypeptide(L)'
;MVEFLSEINWSPLWISLKTGVAATIFAFFLGVFCARKIMKLKPGARAVLDGILTMPLVLPPTVAGFCLLLLFSLKRPFGSFLLDNFDIKVVQTWTGCVIAASVIAFPLMYRNARAAFEQVDVNLIYAGRTLGTVSYTHLTL
;
A
#
# COMPACT_ATOMS: atom_id res chain seq x y z
N MET A 1 -37.71 -16.83 -5.88
CA MET A 1 -36.61 -15.83 -6.04
C MET A 1 -36.28 -15.12 -4.72
N VAL A 2 -37.26 -14.78 -3.89
CA VAL A 2 -37.05 -14.13 -2.59
C VAL A 2 -36.47 -15.10 -1.55
N GLU A 3 -36.89 -16.38 -1.55
CA GLU A 3 -36.37 -17.43 -0.66
C GLU A 3 -34.89 -17.77 -0.96
N PHE A 4 -34.51 -17.74 -2.24
CA PHE A 4 -33.10 -17.97 -2.64
C PHE A 4 -32.16 -16.87 -2.12
N LEU A 5 -32.64 -15.63 -2.00
CA LEU A 5 -31.87 -14.50 -1.45
C LEU A 5 -31.71 -14.57 0.07
N SER A 6 -32.65 -15.22 0.77
CA SER A 6 -32.60 -15.39 2.23
C SER A 6 -31.61 -16.47 2.69
N GLU A 7 -31.27 -17.42 1.82
CA GLU A 7 -30.27 -18.47 2.08
C GLU A 7 -28.84 -18.07 1.73
N ILE A 8 -28.66 -16.92 1.03
CA ILE A 8 -27.32 -16.44 0.67
C ILE A 8 -26.57 -16.01 1.95
N ASN A 9 -25.51 -16.72 2.24
CA ASN A 9 -24.59 -16.33 3.31
C ASN A 9 -23.79 -15.08 2.87
N TRP A 10 -24.19 -13.92 3.32
CA TRP A 10 -23.54 -12.63 3.02
C TRP A 10 -22.18 -12.43 3.71
N SER A 11 -21.83 -13.32 4.64
CA SER A 11 -20.59 -13.24 5.42
C SER A 11 -19.33 -13.11 4.57
N PRO A 12 -19.12 -13.89 3.47
CA PRO A 12 -17.93 -13.77 2.64
C PRO A 12 -17.80 -12.41 1.94
N LEU A 13 -18.95 -11.85 1.47
CA LEU A 13 -18.96 -10.54 0.85
C LEU A 13 -18.56 -9.44 1.84
N TRP A 14 -19.09 -9.52 3.06
CA TRP A 14 -18.78 -8.56 4.12
C TRP A 14 -17.31 -8.61 4.53
N ILE A 15 -16.75 -9.81 4.66
CA ILE A 15 -15.33 -10.01 4.96
C ILE A 15 -14.45 -9.45 3.83
N SER A 16 -14.79 -9.73 2.57
CA SER A 16 -14.04 -9.24 1.42
C SER A 16 -14.08 -7.71 1.32
N LEU A 17 -15.25 -7.10 1.52
CA LEU A 17 -15.40 -5.66 1.51
C LEU A 17 -14.56 -5.00 2.62
N LYS A 18 -14.65 -5.53 3.83
CA LYS A 18 -13.90 -5.03 4.99
C LYS A 18 -12.39 -5.14 4.77
N THR A 19 -11.93 -6.28 4.22
CA THR A 19 -10.53 -6.50 3.87
C THR A 19 -10.06 -5.52 2.79
N GLY A 20 -10.85 -5.34 1.73
CA GLY A 20 -10.55 -4.43 0.63
C GLY A 20 -10.44 -2.98 1.09
N VAL A 21 -11.39 -2.52 1.91
CA VAL A 21 -11.36 -1.15 2.46
C VAL A 21 -10.12 -0.95 3.35
N ALA A 22 -9.85 -1.88 4.26
CA ALA A 22 -8.68 -1.80 5.13
C ALA A 22 -7.38 -1.77 4.32
N ALA A 23 -7.21 -2.70 3.36
CA ALA A 23 -6.03 -2.76 2.51
C ALA A 23 -5.85 -1.50 1.66
N THR A 24 -6.93 -0.93 1.13
CA THR A 24 -6.90 0.31 0.35
C THR A 24 -6.43 1.48 1.19
N ILE A 25 -6.92 1.63 2.40
CA ILE A 25 -6.49 2.68 3.33
C ILE A 25 -5.00 2.57 3.61
N PHE A 26 -4.52 1.37 3.96
CA PHE A 26 -3.10 1.15 4.20
C PHE A 26 -2.23 1.42 2.96
N ALA A 27 -2.61 0.89 1.80
CA ALA A 27 -1.88 1.09 0.56
C ALA A 27 -1.87 2.56 0.14
N PHE A 28 -2.98 3.30 0.34
CA PHE A 28 -3.09 4.72 0.02
C PHE A 28 -2.10 5.55 0.85
N PHE A 29 -2.21 5.49 2.17
CA PHE A 29 -1.35 6.31 3.04
C PHE A 29 0.13 5.95 2.88
N LEU A 30 0.45 4.66 2.83
CA LEU A 30 1.82 4.21 2.65
C LEU A 30 2.37 4.59 1.27
N GLY A 31 1.58 4.42 0.21
CA GLY A 31 1.95 4.75 -1.17
C GLY A 31 2.22 6.25 -1.35
N VAL A 32 1.31 7.10 -0.87
CA VAL A 32 1.48 8.56 -0.92
C VAL A 32 2.68 9.02 -0.09
N PHE A 33 2.85 8.46 1.11
CA PHE A 33 3.98 8.79 1.97
C PHE A 33 5.32 8.41 1.32
N CYS A 34 5.42 7.19 0.79
CA CYS A 34 6.63 6.72 0.10
C CYS A 34 6.92 7.54 -1.17
N ALA A 35 5.90 7.82 -1.99
CA ALA A 35 6.04 8.63 -3.19
C ALA A 35 6.62 10.01 -2.84
N ARG A 36 6.04 10.69 -1.84
CA ARG A 36 6.51 12.01 -1.40
C ARG A 36 7.95 12.00 -0.85
N LYS A 37 8.32 10.96 -0.11
CA LYS A 37 9.69 10.84 0.46
C LYS A 37 10.73 10.54 -0.61
N ILE A 38 10.40 9.63 -1.53
CA ILE A 38 11.34 9.19 -2.57
C ILE A 38 11.59 10.28 -3.60
N MET A 39 10.61 11.12 -3.90
CA MET A 39 10.79 12.26 -4.80
C MET A 39 11.85 13.27 -4.29
N LYS A 40 12.08 13.33 -2.99
CA LYS A 40 13.11 14.20 -2.38
C LYS A 40 14.51 13.62 -2.41
N LEU A 41 14.68 12.38 -2.86
CA LEU A 41 15.97 11.71 -2.90
C LEU A 41 16.74 12.03 -4.19
N LYS A 42 18.07 11.82 -4.12
CA LYS A 42 18.95 11.94 -5.29
C LYS A 42 18.56 10.94 -6.38
N PRO A 43 18.75 11.25 -7.67
CA PRO A 43 18.28 10.44 -8.79
C PRO A 43 18.68 8.95 -8.71
N GLY A 44 19.92 8.65 -8.31
CA GLY A 44 20.37 7.26 -8.20
C GLY A 44 19.66 6.47 -7.10
N ALA A 45 19.52 7.03 -5.89
CA ALA A 45 18.82 6.40 -4.79
C ALA A 45 17.32 6.25 -5.10
N ARG A 46 16.74 7.24 -5.78
CA ARG A 46 15.35 7.21 -6.23
C ARG A 46 15.10 6.04 -7.18
N ALA A 47 15.96 5.84 -8.20
CA ALA A 47 15.82 4.76 -9.16
C ALA A 47 15.88 3.37 -8.51
N VAL A 48 16.79 3.18 -7.56
CA VAL A 48 16.92 1.90 -6.83
C VAL A 48 15.69 1.62 -5.97
N LEU A 49 15.22 2.61 -5.21
CA LEU A 49 14.04 2.45 -4.37
C LEU A 49 12.76 2.24 -5.19
N ASP A 50 12.62 2.95 -6.31
CA ASP A 50 11.52 2.71 -7.25
C ASP A 50 11.50 1.26 -7.75
N GLY A 51 12.66 0.71 -8.12
CA GLY A 51 12.78 -0.68 -8.53
C GLY A 51 12.34 -1.65 -7.42
N ILE A 52 12.84 -1.45 -6.20
CA ILE A 52 12.51 -2.32 -5.05
C ILE A 52 11.02 -2.25 -4.71
N LEU A 53 10.44 -1.04 -4.64
CA LEU A 53 9.04 -0.86 -4.25
C LEU A 53 8.05 -1.35 -5.32
N THR A 54 8.47 -1.36 -6.58
CA THR A 54 7.64 -1.88 -7.68
C THR A 54 7.84 -3.36 -7.94
N MET A 55 8.82 -4.01 -7.30
CA MET A 55 9.11 -5.44 -7.48
C MET A 55 7.90 -6.36 -7.25
N PRO A 56 7.05 -6.15 -6.22
CA PRO A 56 5.86 -7.00 -6.03
C PRO A 56 4.88 -6.97 -7.20
N LEU A 57 4.87 -5.90 -8.01
CA LEU A 57 3.99 -5.80 -9.18
C LEU A 57 4.45 -6.69 -10.35
N VAL A 58 5.75 -6.95 -10.44
CA VAL A 58 6.34 -7.78 -11.51
C VAL A 58 6.21 -9.27 -11.19
N LEU A 59 6.16 -9.61 -9.90
CA LEU A 59 6.01 -10.99 -9.47
C LEU A 59 4.59 -11.51 -9.73
N PRO A 60 4.41 -12.73 -10.21
CA PRO A 60 3.10 -13.36 -10.22
C PRO A 60 2.48 -13.35 -8.82
N PRO A 61 1.17 -13.06 -8.68
CA PRO A 61 0.51 -12.96 -7.37
C PRO A 61 0.69 -14.21 -6.49
N THR A 62 0.76 -15.38 -7.12
CA THR A 62 1.02 -16.67 -6.44
C THR A 62 2.41 -16.71 -5.79
N VAL A 63 3.43 -16.18 -6.49
CA VAL A 63 4.81 -16.11 -5.98
C VAL A 63 4.90 -15.10 -4.85
N ALA A 64 4.29 -13.92 -5.03
CA ALA A 64 4.23 -12.90 -3.98
C ALA A 64 3.53 -13.43 -2.71
N GLY A 65 2.38 -14.12 -2.88
CA GLY A 65 1.67 -14.76 -1.77
C GLY A 65 2.50 -15.84 -1.07
N PHE A 66 3.21 -16.67 -1.83
CA PHE A 66 4.11 -17.68 -1.26
C PHE A 66 5.28 -17.07 -0.50
N CYS A 67 5.89 -16.01 -1.01
CA CYS A 67 6.94 -15.27 -0.31
C CYS A 67 6.44 -14.67 1.01
N LEU A 68 5.24 -14.08 1.01
CA LEU A 68 4.61 -13.57 2.23
C LEU A 68 4.33 -14.69 3.23
N LEU A 69 3.83 -15.83 2.76
CA LEU A 69 3.58 -16.99 3.62
C LEU A 69 4.89 -17.50 4.25
N LEU A 70 5.98 -17.57 3.49
CA LEU A 70 7.29 -17.94 4.03
C LEU A 70 7.80 -16.91 5.04
N LEU A 71 7.62 -15.63 4.78
CA LEU A 71 8.08 -14.54 5.65
C LEU A 71 7.35 -14.57 7.00
N PHE A 72 6.03 -14.71 6.98
CA PHE A 72 5.17 -14.69 8.17
C PHE A 72 4.93 -16.08 8.80
N SER A 73 5.55 -17.13 8.25
CA SER A 73 5.43 -18.48 8.81
C SER A 73 5.95 -18.52 10.26
N LEU A 74 5.19 -19.18 11.13
CA LEU A 74 5.56 -19.37 12.55
C LEU A 74 6.84 -20.16 12.75
N LYS A 75 7.30 -20.90 11.73
CA LYS A 75 8.58 -21.63 11.72
C LYS A 75 9.78 -20.74 11.35
N ARG A 76 9.56 -19.50 10.97
CA ARG A 76 10.61 -18.54 10.60
C ARG A 76 10.79 -17.51 11.70
N PRO A 77 12.02 -16.95 11.86
CA PRO A 77 12.33 -16.04 12.96
C PRO A 77 11.46 -14.78 12.97
N PHE A 78 11.04 -14.30 11.80
CA PHE A 78 10.18 -13.12 11.71
C PHE A 78 8.74 -13.41 12.16
N GLY A 79 8.17 -14.53 11.74
CA GLY A 79 6.81 -14.92 12.15
C GLY A 79 6.72 -15.28 13.64
N SER A 80 7.73 -15.99 14.18
CA SER A 80 7.80 -16.29 15.61
C SER A 80 8.00 -15.03 16.44
N PHE A 81 8.85 -14.10 16.01
CA PHE A 81 9.05 -12.82 16.68
C PHE A 81 7.76 -12.00 16.80
N LEU A 82 6.92 -11.96 15.75
CA LEU A 82 5.63 -11.28 15.80
C LEU A 82 4.68 -11.94 16.79
N LEU A 83 4.66 -13.27 16.81
CA LEU A 83 3.81 -14.00 17.74
C LEU A 83 4.27 -13.81 19.20
N ASP A 84 5.59 -13.93 19.45
CA ASP A 84 6.14 -13.90 20.81
C ASP A 84 6.07 -12.50 21.46
N ASN A 85 6.21 -11.43 20.66
CA ASN A 85 6.25 -10.07 21.20
C ASN A 85 4.92 -9.31 21.08
N PHE A 86 4.09 -9.63 20.08
CA PHE A 86 2.85 -8.89 19.80
C PHE A 86 1.60 -9.75 19.83
N ASP A 87 1.74 -11.06 20.03
CA ASP A 87 0.62 -12.03 19.95
C ASP A 87 -0.17 -11.96 18.63
N ILE A 88 0.52 -11.54 17.54
CA ILE A 88 -0.08 -11.37 16.22
C ILE A 88 0.21 -12.59 15.36
N LYS A 89 -0.80 -13.43 15.18
CA LYS A 89 -0.80 -14.51 14.20
C LYS A 89 -1.25 -13.96 12.85
N VAL A 90 -0.34 -13.92 11.86
CA VAL A 90 -0.63 -13.38 10.52
C VAL A 90 -1.17 -14.47 9.58
N VAL A 91 -0.58 -15.66 9.62
CA VAL A 91 -0.94 -16.76 8.70
C VAL A 91 -2.34 -17.29 9.01
N GLN A 92 -3.16 -17.41 7.97
CA GLN A 92 -4.55 -17.91 8.05
C GLN A 92 -5.49 -17.04 8.93
N THR A 93 -5.23 -15.73 8.99
CA THR A 93 -6.07 -14.78 9.71
C THR A 93 -6.55 -13.66 8.80
N TRP A 94 -7.56 -12.92 9.24
CA TRP A 94 -8.02 -11.72 8.54
C TRP A 94 -6.93 -10.67 8.39
N THR A 95 -6.09 -10.49 9.40
CA THR A 95 -4.91 -9.60 9.35
C THR A 95 -3.94 -9.99 8.25
N GLY A 96 -3.70 -11.29 8.06
CA GLY A 96 -2.90 -11.81 6.95
C GLY A 96 -3.48 -11.46 5.58
N CYS A 97 -4.79 -11.54 5.42
CA CYS A 97 -5.46 -11.14 4.18
C CYS A 97 -5.29 -9.64 3.90
N VAL A 98 -5.43 -8.79 4.93
CA VAL A 98 -5.23 -7.34 4.79
C VAL A 98 -3.79 -7.01 4.42
N ILE A 99 -2.81 -7.65 5.06
CA ILE A 99 -1.38 -7.44 4.75
C ILE A 99 -1.09 -7.87 3.30
N ALA A 100 -1.52 -9.06 2.90
CA ALA A 100 -1.29 -9.56 1.55
C ALA A 100 -1.93 -8.66 0.48
N ALA A 101 -3.17 -8.25 0.68
CA ALA A 101 -3.87 -7.33 -0.22
C ALA A 101 -3.17 -5.96 -0.28
N SER A 102 -2.70 -5.45 0.87
CA SER A 102 -1.97 -4.18 0.94
C SER A 102 -0.64 -4.23 0.19
N VAL A 103 0.13 -5.31 0.33
CA VAL A 103 1.42 -5.48 -0.35
C VAL A 103 1.26 -5.55 -1.87
N ILE A 104 0.19 -6.19 -2.37
CA ILE A 104 -0.10 -6.26 -3.80
C ILE A 104 -0.61 -4.91 -4.34
N ALA A 105 -1.45 -4.20 -3.58
CA ALA A 105 -2.02 -2.91 -3.99
C ALA A 105 -1.04 -1.74 -3.86
N PHE A 106 -0.08 -1.83 -2.95
CA PHE A 106 0.87 -0.77 -2.62
C PHE A 106 1.67 -0.26 -3.83
N PRO A 107 2.32 -1.10 -4.67
CA PRO A 107 3.11 -0.62 -5.80
C PRO A 107 2.29 0.19 -6.81
N LEU A 108 1.04 -0.23 -7.05
CA LEU A 108 0.13 0.47 -7.96
C LEU A 108 -0.21 1.86 -7.40
N MET A 109 -0.54 1.92 -6.11
CA MET A 109 -0.85 3.17 -5.44
C MET A 109 0.35 4.11 -5.38
N TYR A 110 1.53 3.57 -5.08
CA TYR A 110 2.80 4.31 -5.09
C TYR A 110 3.08 4.94 -6.45
N ARG A 111 2.96 4.18 -7.55
CA ARG A 111 3.19 4.67 -8.91
C ARG A 111 2.20 5.76 -9.30
N ASN A 112 0.91 5.57 -8.98
CA ASN A 112 -0.12 6.57 -9.26
C ASN A 112 0.10 7.86 -8.46
N ALA A 113 0.42 7.75 -7.18
CA ALA A 113 0.73 8.90 -6.34
C ALA A 113 1.96 9.66 -6.86
N ARG A 114 3.01 8.94 -7.26
CA ARG A 114 4.20 9.53 -7.85
C ARG A 114 3.89 10.25 -9.15
N ALA A 115 3.17 9.61 -10.08
CA ALA A 115 2.77 10.22 -11.34
C ALA A 115 1.94 11.50 -11.12
N ALA A 116 1.02 11.48 -10.15
CA ALA A 116 0.25 12.66 -9.79
C ALA A 116 1.13 13.81 -9.27
N PHE A 117 2.13 13.52 -8.46
CA PHE A 117 3.06 14.55 -7.98
C PHE A 117 3.97 15.08 -9.09
N GLU A 118 4.39 14.26 -10.05
CA GLU A 118 5.22 14.67 -11.19
C GLU A 118 4.46 15.52 -12.22
N GLN A 119 3.14 15.38 -12.28
CA GLN A 119 2.28 16.18 -13.19
C GLN A 119 1.97 17.59 -12.67
N VAL A 120 2.30 17.91 -11.43
CA VAL A 120 2.10 19.27 -10.90
C VAL A 120 3.08 20.22 -11.58
N ASP A 121 2.53 21.11 -12.43
CA ASP A 121 3.33 22.10 -13.13
C ASP A 121 3.91 23.13 -12.14
N VAL A 122 5.21 23.36 -12.25
CA VAL A 122 5.95 24.35 -11.43
C VAL A 122 5.33 25.76 -11.59
N ASN A 123 4.76 26.06 -12.76
CA ASN A 123 4.08 27.32 -13.01
C ASN A 123 2.86 27.54 -12.11
N LEU A 124 2.15 26.48 -11.74
CA LEU A 124 1.04 26.55 -10.78
C LEU A 124 1.53 26.97 -9.36
N ILE A 125 2.71 26.51 -8.99
CA ILE A 125 3.33 26.88 -7.71
C ILE A 125 3.74 28.37 -7.73
N TYR A 126 4.29 28.85 -8.84
CA TYR A 126 4.64 30.28 -9.00
C TYR A 126 3.41 31.16 -9.04
N ALA A 127 2.36 30.77 -9.77
CA ALA A 127 1.09 31.49 -9.80
C ALA A 127 0.44 31.58 -8.41
N GLY A 128 0.45 30.50 -7.65
CA GLY A 128 -0.02 30.52 -6.25
C GLY A 128 0.76 31.49 -5.36
N ARG A 129 2.08 31.60 -5.55
CA ARG A 129 2.93 32.54 -4.79
C ARG A 129 2.64 33.99 -5.15
N THR A 130 2.39 34.33 -6.43
CA THR A 130 2.05 35.69 -6.88
C THR A 130 0.69 36.16 -6.37
N LEU A 131 -0.25 35.23 -6.16
CA LEU A 131 -1.58 35.50 -5.61
C LEU A 131 -1.61 35.64 -4.08
N GLY A 132 -0.45 35.67 -3.41
CA GLY A 132 -0.35 35.87 -1.97
C GLY A 132 -0.82 34.70 -1.13
N THR A 133 -0.95 33.52 -1.73
CA THR A 133 -1.17 32.29 -0.94
C THR A 133 0.05 32.06 -0.08
N VAL A 134 -0.16 31.97 1.23
CA VAL A 134 0.88 31.75 2.23
C VAL A 134 1.79 30.61 1.76
N SER A 135 3.10 30.86 1.78
CA SER A 135 4.12 29.90 1.42
C SER A 135 4.00 28.66 2.30
N TYR A 136 3.18 27.69 1.88
CA TYR A 136 3.23 26.37 2.47
C TYR A 136 4.54 25.72 2.04
N THR A 137 5.57 25.90 2.86
CA THR A 137 6.88 25.24 2.73
C THR A 137 6.80 23.72 2.63
N HIS A 138 5.60 23.15 2.81
CA HIS A 138 5.31 21.72 2.67
C HIS A 138 4.99 21.29 1.23
N LEU A 139 4.78 22.18 0.28
CA LEU A 139 4.57 21.90 -1.14
C LEU A 139 5.82 22.06 -1.99
N THR A 140 6.94 22.52 -1.42
CA THR A 140 8.23 22.45 -2.10
C THR A 140 8.77 21.05 -2.07
N LEU A 141 8.57 20.35 -3.13
CA LEU A 141 9.27 19.14 -3.54
C LEU A 141 10.74 19.45 -3.82
#